data_885ad740e0f1cfd9863c35423741ad26
#
_entry.id   885ad740e0f1cfd9863c35423741ad26
#
_cell.length_a   1.000
_cell.length_b   1.000
_cell.length_c   1.000
_cell.angle_alpha   90.00
_cell.angle_beta   90.00
_cell.angle_gamma   90.00
#
_symmetry.space_group_name_H-M   'P 1'
#
loop_
_entity.id
_entity.type
_entity.pdbx_description
1 polymer ?
#
loop_
_entity_poly.entity_id
_entity_poly.type
_entity_poly.pdbx_seq_one_letter_code
_entity_poly.pdbx_strand_id
1 'polypeptide(L)'
;MAEPSSNPVNPIGQALGKIPSGLYILTVRHEGHATGMLVSWVQQAGFEPPMITAAVGTKRYVADWVASSRKFTLNQLPVGSKALIRHFGRGFAADAPAFEGVAVRDGAQGGPVLEAALSFLDAEVVGELASGDHRVFLARVVAGALINPAAEPLVHLRANGFHY
;
A
#
# COMPACT_ATOMS: atom_id res chain seq x y z
N MET A 1 8.33 -36.41 -24.02
CA MET A 1 7.56 -35.97 -22.84
C MET A 1 8.52 -35.20 -21.97
N ALA A 2 8.35 -33.89 -21.88
CA ALA A 2 9.16 -33.08 -20.98
C ALA A 2 8.61 -33.27 -19.55
N GLU A 3 9.47 -33.71 -18.63
CA GLU A 3 9.11 -33.76 -17.22
C GLU A 3 8.81 -32.34 -16.70
N PRO A 4 7.78 -32.16 -15.84
CA PRO A 4 7.57 -30.87 -15.21
C PRO A 4 8.75 -30.59 -14.29
N SER A 5 9.50 -29.52 -14.56
CA SER A 5 10.57 -29.05 -13.68
C SER A 5 9.95 -28.64 -12.35
N SER A 6 9.93 -29.56 -11.40
CA SER A 6 9.62 -29.27 -10.01
C SER A 6 10.79 -28.48 -9.41
N ASN A 7 10.76 -27.16 -9.58
CA ASN A 7 11.59 -26.30 -8.76
C ASN A 7 11.25 -26.62 -7.30
N PRO A 8 12.23 -27.02 -6.46
CA PRO A 8 11.94 -27.38 -5.08
C PRO A 8 11.27 -26.19 -4.39
N VAL A 9 10.10 -26.46 -3.84
CA VAL A 9 9.31 -25.42 -3.18
C VAL A 9 10.10 -24.91 -1.97
N ASN A 10 10.49 -23.65 -1.99
CA ASN A 10 11.26 -23.06 -0.90
C ASN A 10 10.38 -22.94 0.36
N PRO A 11 10.71 -23.64 1.45
CA PRO A 11 9.87 -23.66 2.66
C PRO A 11 9.76 -22.29 3.34
N ILE A 12 10.78 -21.44 3.24
CA ILE A 12 10.72 -20.06 3.76
C ILE A 12 9.70 -19.26 2.98
N GLY A 13 9.71 -19.36 1.65
CA GLY A 13 8.73 -18.67 0.80
C GLY A 13 7.30 -19.10 1.10
N GLN A 14 7.07 -20.40 1.32
CA GLN A 14 5.77 -20.92 1.72
C GLN A 14 5.31 -20.36 3.07
N ALA A 15 6.18 -20.34 4.07
CA ALA A 15 5.87 -19.82 5.41
C ALA A 15 5.58 -18.31 5.36
N LEU A 16 6.41 -17.53 4.68
CA LEU A 16 6.20 -16.08 4.49
C LEU A 16 4.89 -15.77 3.75
N GLY A 17 4.50 -16.59 2.78
CA GLY A 17 3.25 -16.43 2.05
C GLY A 17 2.00 -16.60 2.93
N LYS A 18 2.12 -17.26 4.08
CA LYS A 18 1.02 -17.45 5.05
C LYS A 18 0.83 -16.28 6.01
N ILE A 19 1.71 -15.29 6.00
CA ILE A 19 1.51 -14.06 6.77
C ILE A 19 0.37 -13.27 6.12
N PRO A 20 -0.79 -13.14 6.78
CA PRO A 20 -1.90 -12.39 6.22
C PRO A 20 -1.59 -10.89 6.23
N SER A 21 -2.07 -10.18 5.24
CA SER A 21 -2.01 -8.72 5.19
C SER A 21 -3.31 -8.14 4.67
N GLY A 22 -3.56 -6.88 4.96
CA GLY A 22 -4.57 -6.12 4.24
C GLY A 22 -4.09 -5.76 2.84
N LEU A 23 -4.96 -5.17 2.04
CA LEU A 23 -4.61 -4.49 0.79
C LEU A 23 -5.03 -3.03 0.88
N TYR A 24 -4.13 -2.17 0.41
CA TYR A 24 -4.29 -0.73 0.48
C TYR A 24 -3.86 -0.10 -0.85
N ILE A 25 -4.40 1.07 -1.15
CA ILE A 25 -3.78 1.98 -2.10
C ILE A 25 -3.08 3.06 -1.29
N LEU A 26 -1.75 3.08 -1.36
CA LEU A 26 -0.95 4.19 -0.86
C LEU A 26 -1.00 5.31 -1.89
N THR A 27 -1.45 6.49 -1.46
CA THR A 27 -1.46 7.69 -2.30
C THR A 27 -0.51 8.73 -1.73
N VAL A 28 0.15 9.47 -2.61
CA VAL A 28 1.14 10.48 -2.25
C VAL A 28 1.09 11.66 -3.22
N ARG A 29 1.34 12.86 -2.70
CA ARG A 29 1.58 14.08 -3.49
C ARG A 29 3.04 14.49 -3.40
N HIS A 30 3.59 14.89 -4.52
CA HIS A 30 4.94 15.43 -4.61
C HIS A 30 5.03 16.42 -5.78
N GLU A 31 5.54 17.62 -5.52
CA GLU A 31 5.75 18.68 -6.54
C GLU A 31 4.55 18.93 -7.46
N GLY A 32 3.34 19.00 -6.87
CA GLY A 32 2.09 19.25 -7.61
C GLY A 32 1.49 18.04 -8.33
N HIS A 33 2.15 16.89 -8.31
CA HIS A 33 1.65 15.62 -8.85
C HIS A 33 1.10 14.73 -7.73
N ALA A 34 0.16 13.85 -8.09
CA ALA A 34 -0.36 12.84 -7.20
C ALA A 34 -0.33 11.47 -7.89
N THR A 35 0.03 10.45 -7.14
CA THR A 35 0.02 9.06 -7.62
C THR A 35 -0.49 8.11 -6.56
N GLY A 36 -0.75 6.86 -6.96
CA GLY A 36 -1.15 5.79 -6.07
C GLY A 36 -0.54 4.46 -6.48
N MET A 37 -0.32 3.59 -5.53
CA MET A 37 0.12 2.23 -5.78
C MET A 37 -0.52 1.24 -4.81
N LEU A 38 -0.68 0.01 -5.26
CA LEU A 38 -1.12 -1.10 -4.41
C LEU A 38 0.01 -1.49 -3.44
N VAL A 39 -0.32 -1.56 -2.15
CA VAL A 39 0.59 -2.02 -1.10
C VAL A 39 -0.12 -3.00 -0.17
N SER A 40 0.62 -3.97 0.37
CA SER A 40 0.09 -4.98 1.30
C SER A 40 0.84 -5.04 2.62
N TRP A 41 2.07 -4.57 2.67
CA TRP A 41 2.87 -4.62 3.89
C TRP A 41 2.69 -3.35 4.70
N VAL A 42 1.53 -3.28 5.37
CA VAL A 42 1.12 -2.22 6.28
C VAL A 42 0.76 -2.85 7.60
N GLN A 43 1.27 -2.30 8.70
CA GLN A 43 0.99 -2.80 10.04
C GLN A 43 0.84 -1.65 11.03
N GLN A 44 -0.11 -1.75 11.95
CA GLN A 44 -0.15 -0.87 13.11
C GLN A 44 1.09 -1.11 13.99
N ALA A 45 1.75 -0.03 14.40
CA ALA A 45 3.05 -0.07 15.11
C ALA A 45 3.05 0.67 16.44
N GLY A 46 1.94 1.28 16.85
CA GLY A 46 1.82 1.97 18.14
C GLY A 46 0.40 2.45 18.40
N PHE A 47 0.08 2.68 19.67
CA PHE A 47 -1.22 3.18 20.11
C PHE A 47 -1.17 4.68 20.43
N GLU A 48 -0.12 5.15 21.09
CA GLU A 48 -0.02 6.53 21.54
C GLU A 48 1.42 7.07 21.36
N PRO A 49 1.62 7.92 20.35
CA PRO A 49 0.66 8.26 19.31
C PRO A 49 0.32 7.05 18.41
N PRO A 50 -0.79 7.08 17.65
CA PRO A 50 -1.11 6.00 16.73
C PRO A 50 -0.08 5.97 15.61
N MET A 51 0.59 4.82 15.44
CA MET A 51 1.68 4.62 14.50
C MET A 51 1.37 3.48 13.54
N ILE A 52 1.88 3.59 12.33
CA ILE A 52 1.85 2.54 11.32
C ILE A 52 3.22 2.38 10.67
N THR A 53 3.49 1.19 10.14
CA THR A 53 4.57 0.96 9.19
C THR A 53 3.99 0.65 7.81
N ALA A 54 4.67 1.11 6.76
CA ALA A 54 4.38 0.75 5.38
C ALA A 54 5.68 0.46 4.64
N ALA A 55 5.77 -0.69 3.98
CA ALA A 55 6.94 -1.06 3.18
C ALA A 55 6.68 -0.82 1.69
N VAL A 56 7.58 -0.11 1.04
CA VAL A 56 7.53 0.24 -0.39
C VAL A 56 8.82 -0.23 -1.06
N GLY A 57 8.69 -0.91 -2.21
CA GLY A 57 9.84 -1.38 -2.96
C GLY A 57 10.78 -0.25 -3.39
N THR A 58 12.10 -0.44 -3.22
CA THR A 58 13.13 0.59 -3.53
C THR A 58 13.18 0.98 -5.00
N LYS A 59 12.72 0.11 -5.91
CA LYS A 59 12.63 0.37 -7.35
C LYS A 59 11.42 1.23 -7.75
N ARG A 60 10.55 1.57 -6.79
CA ARG A 60 9.36 2.41 -7.02
C ARG A 60 9.68 3.85 -6.67
N TYR A 61 9.54 4.78 -7.62
CA TYR A 61 9.72 6.23 -7.38
C TYR A 61 8.79 6.75 -6.26
N VAL A 62 7.67 6.05 -6.02
CA VAL A 62 6.75 6.36 -4.91
C VAL A 62 7.46 6.34 -3.56
N ALA A 63 8.46 5.46 -3.36
CA ALA A 63 9.28 5.45 -2.15
C ALA A 63 10.05 6.77 -1.97
N ASP A 64 10.60 7.32 -3.06
CA ASP A 64 11.30 8.62 -3.03
C ASP A 64 10.33 9.78 -2.77
N TRP A 65 9.14 9.72 -3.35
CA TRP A 65 8.10 10.73 -3.12
C TRP A 65 7.64 10.75 -1.66
N VAL A 66 7.41 9.58 -1.07
CA VAL A 66 7.08 9.46 0.37
C VAL A 66 8.22 9.99 1.24
N ALA A 67 9.47 9.65 0.92
CA ALA A 67 10.63 10.14 1.66
C ALA A 67 10.79 11.67 1.59
N SER A 68 10.55 12.25 0.41
CA SER A 68 10.68 13.69 0.19
C SER A 68 9.52 14.49 0.78
N SER A 69 8.28 14.06 0.55
CA SER A 69 7.08 14.75 1.07
C SER A 69 6.86 14.54 2.56
N ARG A 70 7.42 13.46 3.13
CA ARG A 70 7.23 13.02 4.50
C ARG A 70 5.75 12.75 4.86
N LYS A 71 4.91 12.51 3.86
CA LYS A 71 3.47 12.26 4.02
C LYS A 71 2.99 11.23 3.01
N PHE A 72 1.99 10.46 3.40
CA PHE A 72 1.22 9.60 2.51
C PHE A 72 -0.15 9.31 3.10
N THR A 73 -1.07 8.87 2.26
CA THR A 73 -2.39 8.41 2.70
C THR A 73 -2.55 6.94 2.33
N LEU A 74 -3.03 6.14 3.27
CA LEU A 74 -3.42 4.76 3.03
C LEU A 74 -4.93 4.68 2.85
N ASN A 75 -5.37 4.08 1.76
CA ASN A 75 -6.76 3.79 1.47
C ASN A 75 -6.96 2.28 1.59
N GLN A 76 -7.58 1.81 2.65
CA GLN A 76 -7.82 0.39 2.89
C GLN A 76 -8.89 -0.14 1.93
N LEU A 77 -8.60 -1.25 1.27
CA LEU A 77 -9.51 -1.84 0.30
C LEU A 77 -10.51 -2.79 0.97
N PRO A 78 -11.82 -2.65 0.67
CA PRO A 78 -12.82 -3.65 1.04
C PRO A 78 -12.78 -4.88 0.14
N VAL A 79 -13.40 -5.96 0.60
CA VAL A 79 -13.72 -7.13 -0.24
C VAL A 79 -14.46 -6.65 -1.50
N GLY A 80 -14.11 -7.22 -2.65
CA GLY A 80 -14.70 -6.85 -3.95
C GLY A 80 -13.92 -5.80 -4.74
N SER A 81 -12.82 -5.26 -4.23
CA SER A 81 -12.02 -4.18 -4.85
C SER A 81 -11.19 -4.59 -6.09
N LYS A 82 -11.64 -5.58 -6.87
CA LYS A 82 -10.90 -6.10 -8.04
C LYS A 82 -10.53 -5.01 -9.05
N ALA A 83 -11.41 -4.03 -9.26
CA ALA A 83 -11.17 -2.93 -10.20
C ALA A 83 -10.01 -2.03 -9.74
N LEU A 84 -9.99 -1.64 -8.46
CA LEU A 84 -8.91 -0.83 -7.86
C LEU A 84 -7.58 -1.60 -7.83
N ILE A 85 -7.61 -2.88 -7.48
CA ILE A 85 -6.41 -3.74 -7.50
C ILE A 85 -5.82 -3.80 -8.91
N ARG A 86 -6.65 -3.97 -9.94
CA ARG A 86 -6.19 -3.99 -11.34
C ARG A 86 -5.63 -2.64 -11.76
N HIS A 87 -6.31 -1.55 -11.38
CA HIS A 87 -5.94 -0.19 -11.75
C HIS A 87 -4.59 0.21 -11.16
N PHE A 88 -4.37 -0.02 -9.86
CA PHE A 88 -3.16 0.40 -9.15
C PHE A 88 -2.06 -0.68 -9.08
N GLY A 89 -2.35 -1.93 -9.40
CA GLY A 89 -1.43 -3.05 -9.21
C GLY A 89 -0.15 -2.99 -10.05
N ARG A 90 -0.22 -2.42 -11.24
CA ARG A 90 0.96 -2.23 -12.11
C ARG A 90 1.76 -0.96 -11.77
N GLY A 91 1.14 -0.03 -11.05
CA GLY A 91 1.67 1.30 -10.82
C GLY A 91 1.54 2.20 -12.05
N PHE A 92 2.01 3.42 -11.93
CA PHE A 92 1.94 4.47 -12.94
C PHE A 92 3.31 5.10 -13.14
N ALA A 93 3.55 5.69 -14.31
CA ALA A 93 4.63 6.63 -14.48
C ALA A 93 4.39 7.89 -13.63
N ALA A 94 5.46 8.60 -13.25
CA ALA A 94 5.37 9.72 -12.32
C ALA A 94 4.49 10.89 -12.82
N ASP A 95 4.39 11.05 -14.13
CA ASP A 95 3.59 12.08 -14.82
C ASP A 95 2.22 11.58 -15.30
N ALA A 96 1.89 10.31 -15.06
CA ALA A 96 0.65 9.73 -15.52
C ALA A 96 -0.55 10.16 -14.65
N PRO A 97 -1.76 10.29 -15.24
CA PRO A 97 -2.99 10.62 -14.51
C PRO A 97 -3.51 9.40 -13.72
N ALA A 98 -2.86 9.07 -12.61
CA ALA A 98 -3.10 7.85 -11.83
C ALA A 98 -4.54 7.69 -11.33
N PHE A 99 -5.31 8.77 -11.23
CA PHE A 99 -6.69 8.77 -10.73
C PHE A 99 -7.75 8.96 -11.81
N GLU A 100 -7.37 8.91 -13.09
CA GLU A 100 -8.35 8.96 -14.17
C GLU A 100 -9.35 7.80 -14.06
N GLY A 101 -10.64 8.15 -14.05
CA GLY A 101 -11.72 7.16 -13.87
C GLY A 101 -11.89 6.61 -12.45
N VAL A 102 -11.17 7.15 -11.47
CA VAL A 102 -11.29 6.77 -10.05
C VAL A 102 -11.86 7.93 -9.25
N ALA A 103 -12.97 7.70 -8.57
CA ALA A 103 -13.57 8.71 -7.70
C ALA A 103 -12.68 8.93 -6.46
N VAL A 104 -12.20 10.15 -6.32
CA VAL A 104 -11.36 10.60 -5.21
C VAL A 104 -11.89 11.88 -4.62
N ARG A 105 -11.57 12.12 -3.34
CA ARG A 105 -11.81 13.39 -2.65
C ARG A 105 -10.52 13.92 -2.04
N ASP A 106 -10.45 15.21 -1.89
CA ASP A 106 -9.46 15.87 -1.06
C ASP A 106 -9.82 15.74 0.42
N GLY A 107 -8.89 16.04 1.31
CA GLY A 107 -9.11 16.03 2.75
C GLY A 107 -7.99 15.37 3.54
N ALA A 108 -7.06 14.70 2.84
CA ALA A 108 -5.84 14.20 3.41
C ALA A 108 -4.62 14.97 2.89
N GLN A 109 -3.61 15.15 3.71
CA GLN A 109 -2.39 15.88 3.35
C GLN A 109 -1.42 15.04 2.52
N GLY A 110 -1.41 13.71 2.73
CA GLY A 110 -0.49 12.81 2.04
C GLY A 110 -0.84 12.61 0.57
N GLY A 111 -2.09 12.34 0.27
CA GLY A 111 -2.56 12.06 -1.09
C GLY A 111 -4.07 12.00 -1.19
N PRO A 112 -4.62 11.80 -2.39
CA PRO A 112 -6.06 11.67 -2.59
C PRO A 112 -6.66 10.50 -1.79
N VAL A 113 -7.88 10.69 -1.28
CA VAL A 113 -8.67 9.67 -0.61
C VAL A 113 -9.62 9.04 -1.63
N LEU A 114 -9.60 7.72 -1.77
CA LEU A 114 -10.49 6.98 -2.66
C LEU A 114 -11.88 6.84 -2.03
N GLU A 115 -12.93 7.25 -2.74
CA GLU A 115 -14.31 7.16 -2.23
C GLU A 115 -14.78 5.71 -2.04
N ALA A 116 -14.25 4.78 -2.83
CA ALA A 116 -14.54 3.35 -2.73
C ALA A 116 -13.70 2.59 -1.67
N ALA A 117 -12.84 3.27 -0.92
CA ALA A 117 -12.10 2.63 0.17
C ALA A 117 -13.00 2.29 1.36
N LEU A 118 -12.62 1.28 2.13
CA LEU A 118 -13.23 0.98 3.43
C LEU A 118 -12.98 2.11 4.42
N SER A 119 -11.72 2.56 4.48
CA SER A 119 -11.23 3.60 5.37
C SER A 119 -10.03 4.29 4.75
N PHE A 120 -9.66 5.44 5.31
CA PHE A 120 -8.36 6.04 5.03
C PHE A 120 -7.61 6.39 6.32
N LEU A 121 -6.29 6.42 6.22
CA LEU A 121 -5.38 6.91 7.25
C LEU A 121 -4.40 7.88 6.58
N ASP A 122 -4.36 9.11 7.07
CA ASP A 122 -3.39 10.12 6.65
C ASP A 122 -2.20 10.11 7.61
N ALA A 123 -0.99 10.06 7.10
CA ALA A 123 0.18 9.75 7.90
C ALA A 123 1.37 10.65 7.59
N GLU A 124 2.10 11.01 8.65
CA GLU A 124 3.36 11.73 8.60
C GLU A 124 4.52 10.80 8.94
N VAL A 125 5.49 10.72 8.02
CA VAL A 125 6.68 9.87 8.19
C VAL A 125 7.59 10.46 9.29
N VAL A 126 7.87 9.66 10.30
CA VAL A 126 8.77 10.03 11.41
C VAL A 126 10.10 9.29 11.37
N GLY A 127 10.19 8.21 10.60
CA GLY A 127 11.42 7.44 10.42
C GLY A 127 11.32 6.52 9.21
N GLU A 128 12.47 6.02 8.78
CA GLU A 128 12.55 5.00 7.73
C GLU A 128 13.69 4.02 8.00
N LEU A 129 13.54 2.81 7.51
CA LEU A 129 14.50 1.73 7.63
C LEU A 129 14.67 1.05 6.27
N ALA A 130 15.92 0.81 5.86
CA ALA A 130 16.22 -0.03 4.72
C ALA A 130 15.96 -1.51 5.08
N SER A 131 15.22 -2.21 4.24
CA SER A 131 14.86 -3.62 4.43
C SER A 131 15.04 -4.37 3.10
N GLY A 132 16.29 -4.72 2.77
CA GLY A 132 16.61 -5.39 1.52
C GLY A 132 16.18 -4.57 0.31
N ASP A 133 15.22 -5.10 -0.45
CA ASP A 133 14.64 -4.46 -1.64
C ASP A 133 13.46 -3.52 -1.34
N HIS A 134 13.18 -3.25 -0.07
CA HIS A 134 12.13 -2.34 0.39
C HIS A 134 12.67 -1.27 1.33
N ARG A 135 11.92 -0.17 1.43
CA ARG A 135 12.05 0.85 2.48
C ARG A 135 10.81 0.77 3.36
N VAL A 136 11.01 0.60 4.66
CA VAL A 136 9.94 0.59 5.66
C VAL A 136 9.82 2.00 6.24
N PHE A 137 8.70 2.64 6.01
CA PHE A 137 8.37 3.94 6.58
C PHE A 137 7.63 3.74 7.89
N LEU A 138 8.13 4.34 8.97
CA LEU A 138 7.41 4.49 10.23
C LEU A 138 6.70 5.84 10.20
N ALA A 139 5.40 5.85 10.39
CA ALA A 139 4.60 7.07 10.29
C ALA A 139 3.59 7.20 11.43
N ARG A 140 3.38 8.44 11.87
CA ARG A 140 2.32 8.81 12.80
C ARG A 140 1.03 9.05 12.01
N VAL A 141 -0.05 8.44 12.43
CA VAL A 141 -1.39 8.71 11.88
C VAL A 141 -1.91 10.03 12.45
N VAL A 142 -2.20 10.97 11.55
CA VAL A 142 -2.64 12.33 11.93
C VAL A 142 -4.12 12.58 11.65
N ALA A 143 -4.72 11.81 10.76
CA ALA A 143 -6.15 11.81 10.46
C ALA A 143 -6.59 10.46 9.90
N GLY A 144 -7.89 10.18 9.93
CA GLY A 144 -8.45 8.97 9.36
C GLY A 144 -9.94 8.85 9.64
N ALA A 145 -10.61 8.06 8.83
CA ALA A 145 -12.03 7.76 9.02
C ALA A 145 -12.42 6.45 8.31
N LEU A 146 -13.48 5.81 8.80
CA LEU A 146 -14.24 4.83 8.04
C LEU A 146 -15.06 5.56 6.97
N ILE A 147 -14.99 5.07 5.74
CA ILE A 147 -15.76 5.61 4.60
C ILE A 147 -16.96 4.71 4.35
N ASN A 148 -16.73 3.40 4.32
CA ASN A 148 -17.74 2.37 4.08
C ASN A 148 -17.79 1.39 5.26
N PRO A 149 -18.38 1.78 6.41
CA PRO A 149 -18.29 0.99 7.66
C PRO A 149 -19.00 -0.36 7.61
N ALA A 150 -19.89 -0.57 6.64
CA ALA A 150 -20.57 -1.86 6.44
C ALA A 150 -19.75 -2.85 5.58
N ALA A 151 -18.65 -2.41 4.98
CA ALA A 151 -17.81 -3.25 4.15
C ALA A 151 -16.81 -4.06 5.01
N GLU A 152 -16.43 -5.22 4.49
CA GLU A 152 -15.42 -6.09 5.11
C GLU A 152 -14.02 -5.77 4.58
N PRO A 153 -12.97 -5.76 5.43
CA PRO A 153 -11.60 -5.54 4.95
C PRO A 153 -11.12 -6.71 4.11
N LEU A 154 -10.43 -6.40 3.01
CA LEU A 154 -9.82 -7.40 2.15
C LEU A 154 -8.54 -7.94 2.79
N VAL A 155 -8.53 -9.25 3.06
CA VAL A 155 -7.34 -9.97 3.55
C VAL A 155 -6.64 -10.65 2.38
N HIS A 156 -5.34 -10.46 2.29
CA HIS A 156 -4.49 -11.01 1.24
C HIS A 156 -3.56 -12.07 1.80
N LEU A 157 -3.54 -13.23 1.15
CA LEU A 157 -2.60 -14.32 1.37
C LEU A 157 -1.88 -14.61 0.06
N ARG A 158 -0.60 -14.95 0.15
CA ARG A 158 0.23 -15.28 -1.00
C ARG A 158 0.56 -16.78 -1.01
N ALA A 159 0.69 -17.35 -2.19
CA ALA A 159 1.17 -18.72 -2.34
C ALA A 159 2.68 -18.82 -2.02
N ASN A 160 3.43 -17.74 -2.27
CA ASN A 160 4.86 -17.64 -2.07
C ASN A 160 5.22 -16.26 -1.47
N GLY A 161 6.10 -16.25 -0.48
CA GLY A 161 6.56 -15.04 0.19
C GLY A 161 7.58 -14.20 -0.56
N PHE A 162 8.12 -14.70 -1.67
CA PHE A 162 9.12 -13.99 -2.47
C PHE A 162 8.53 -13.24 -3.68
N HIS A 163 7.24 -13.41 -3.96
CA HIS A 163 6.56 -12.78 -5.08
C HIS A 163 5.15 -12.34 -4.68
N TYR A 164 4.64 -11.33 -5.39
CA TYR A 164 3.26 -10.85 -5.30
C TYR A 164 2.34 -11.71 -6.16
#